data_3a19c9fb9fec8fb4391bc24d079226db
#
_entry.id   3a19c9fb9fec8fb4391bc24d079226db
#
_cell.length_a   1.000
_cell.length_b   1.000
_cell.length_c   1.000
_cell.angle_alpha   90.00
_cell.angle_beta   90.00
_cell.angle_gamma   90.00
#
_symmetry.space_group_name_H-M   'P 1'
#
loop_
_entity.id
_entity.type
_entity.pdbx_description
1 polymer ?
#
loop_
_entity_poly.entity_id
_entity_poly.type
_entity_poly.pdbx_seq_one_letter_code
_entity_poly.pdbx_strand_id
1 'polypeptide(L)' 'MTTEQIRMLTKNELLSEYERTIKWYKEHNINRNFSKYAEMFWILFDDGANSYMWAIDTICSWFPDCNKEELEKELDMYI' A
#
# COMPACT_ATOMS: atom_id res chain seq x y z
N MET A 1 -12.67 3.75 4.61
CA MET A 1 -13.13 3.42 3.25
C MET A 1 -13.77 2.04 3.22
N THR A 2 -14.76 1.87 2.35
CA THR A 2 -15.35 0.55 2.12
C THR A 2 -14.46 -0.27 1.19
N THR A 3 -14.65 -1.59 1.18
CA THR A 3 -13.95 -2.48 0.27
C THR A 3 -14.11 -2.05 -1.19
N GLU A 4 -15.32 -1.63 -1.55
CA GLU A 4 -15.63 -1.18 -2.90
C GLU A 4 -14.88 0.10 -3.27
N GLN A 5 -14.78 1.03 -2.35
CA GLN A 5 -14.01 2.26 -2.57
C GLN A 5 -12.52 1.95 -2.76
N ILE A 6 -11.98 1.01 -1.99
CA ILE A 6 -10.59 0.60 -2.11
C ILE A 6 -10.32 -0.01 -3.49
N ARG A 7 -11.21 -0.85 -3.98
CA ARG A 7 -11.08 -1.46 -5.31
C ARG A 7 -11.06 -0.46 -6.43
N MET A 8 -11.66 0.72 -6.23
CA MET A 8 -11.79 1.76 -7.24
C MET A 8 -10.77 2.88 -7.10
N LEU A 9 -9.81 2.77 -6.18
CA LEU A 9 -8.81 3.80 -5.99
C LEU A 9 -7.97 4.00 -7.26
N THR A 10 -7.78 5.28 -7.61
CA THR A 10 -6.84 5.67 -8.65
C THR A 10 -5.45 5.86 -8.04
N LYS A 11 -4.44 6.00 -8.90
CA LYS A 11 -3.06 6.28 -8.46
C LYS A 11 -3.00 7.51 -7.54
N ASN A 12 -3.66 8.60 -7.94
CA ASN A 12 -3.63 9.85 -7.17
C ASN A 12 -4.35 9.70 -5.83
N GLU A 13 -5.45 8.97 -5.83
CA GLU A 13 -6.18 8.70 -4.59
C GLU A 13 -5.36 7.82 -3.64
N LEU A 14 -4.65 6.84 -4.18
CA LEU A 14 -3.75 6.01 -3.37
C LEU A 14 -2.64 6.85 -2.74
N LEU A 15 -2.05 7.77 -3.49
CA LEU A 15 -1.03 8.68 -2.96
C LEU A 15 -1.59 9.53 -1.83
N SER A 16 -2.80 10.07 -1.99
CA SER A 16 -3.46 10.87 -0.95
C SER A 16 -3.71 10.05 0.31
N GLU A 17 -4.18 8.81 0.16
CA GLU A 17 -4.40 7.93 1.29
C GLU A 17 -3.09 7.55 1.98
N TYR A 18 -2.03 7.35 1.22
CA TYR A 18 -0.71 7.10 1.77
C TYR A 18 -0.24 8.27 2.63
N GLU A 19 -0.33 9.50 2.12
CA GLU A 19 0.07 10.70 2.85
C GLU A 19 -0.74 10.87 4.13
N ARG A 20 -2.04 10.60 4.07
CA ARG A 20 -2.93 10.67 5.23
C ARG A 20 -2.53 9.63 6.28
N THR A 21 -2.19 8.43 5.84
CA THR A 21 -1.77 7.35 6.73
C THR A 21 -0.48 7.69 7.45
N ILE A 22 0.51 8.21 6.74
CA ILE A 22 1.79 8.61 7.32
C ILE A 22 1.60 9.74 8.34
N LYS A 23 0.75 10.71 8.00
CA LYS A 23 0.42 11.80 8.92
C LYS A 23 -0.21 11.27 10.20
N TRP A 24 -1.14 10.33 10.06
CA TRP A 24 -1.81 9.71 11.21
C TRP A 24 -0.82 8.98 12.11
N TYR A 25 0.14 8.25 11.53
CA TYR A 25 1.18 7.58 12.30
C TYR A 25 2.00 8.58 13.12
N LYS A 26 2.38 9.71 12.51
CA LYS A 26 3.14 10.75 13.21
C LYS A 26 2.34 11.35 14.37
N GLU A 27 1.07 11.62 14.15
CA GLU A 27 0.21 12.22 15.17
C GLU A 27 -0.02 11.29 16.35
N HIS A 28 0.01 9.98 16.12
CA HIS A 28 -0.23 8.97 17.16
C HIS A 28 1.05 8.30 17.65
N ASN A 29 2.22 8.83 17.29
CA ASN A 29 3.52 8.28 17.66
C ASN A 29 3.68 6.80 17.32
N ILE A 30 3.09 6.37 16.20
CA ILE A 30 3.22 5.02 15.70
C ILE A 30 4.46 4.93 14.83
N ASN A 31 5.37 4.03 15.18
CA ASN A 31 6.61 3.81 14.43
C ASN A 31 6.50 2.52 13.63
N ARG A 32 6.29 2.66 12.32
CA ARG A 32 6.22 1.54 11.39
C ARG A 32 7.36 1.68 10.37
N ASN A 33 8.07 0.59 10.15
CA ASN A 33 9.25 0.57 9.28
C ASN A 33 8.98 -0.03 7.90
N PHE A 34 7.75 0.12 7.40
CA PHE A 34 7.44 -0.31 6.04
C PHE A 34 7.97 0.73 5.04
N SER A 35 8.43 0.23 3.88
CA SER A 35 8.75 1.11 2.77
C SER A 35 7.47 1.78 2.26
N LYS A 36 7.64 2.84 1.46
CA LYS A 36 6.53 3.56 0.85
C LYS A 36 5.60 2.61 0.08
N TYR A 37 6.18 1.71 -0.71
CA TYR A 37 5.38 0.81 -1.55
C TYR A 37 4.70 -0.28 -0.74
N ALA A 38 5.32 -0.75 0.33
CA ALA A 38 4.67 -1.71 1.22
C ALA A 38 3.48 -1.08 1.95
N GLU A 39 3.59 0.18 2.37
CA GLU A 39 2.45 0.89 2.97
C GLU A 39 1.31 1.04 1.96
N MET A 40 1.63 1.37 0.71
CA MET A 40 0.62 1.46 -0.35
C MET A 40 -0.02 0.10 -0.64
N PHE A 41 0.78 -0.97 -0.62
CA PHE A 41 0.26 -2.33 -0.76
C PHE A 41 -0.81 -2.62 0.29
N TRP A 42 -0.52 -2.31 1.56
CA TRP A 42 -1.47 -2.58 2.64
C TRP A 42 -2.77 -1.78 2.48
N ILE A 43 -2.69 -0.56 1.95
CA ILE A 43 -3.90 0.22 1.66
C ILE A 43 -4.76 -0.49 0.60
N LEU A 44 -4.16 -0.97 -0.48
CA LEU A 44 -4.88 -1.64 -1.56
C LEU A 44 -5.36 -3.04 -1.17
N PHE A 45 -4.63 -3.72 -0.32
CA PHE A 45 -4.93 -5.09 0.08
C PHE A 45 -5.99 -5.16 1.19
N ASP A 46 -6.14 -4.14 1.95
CA ASP A 46 -6.96 -3.99 3.16
C ASP A 46 -8.14 -4.97 3.27
N ASP A 47 -8.07 -5.88 4.26
CA ASP A 47 -9.10 -6.90 4.52
C ASP A 47 -9.52 -7.71 3.28
N GLY A 48 -8.60 -7.88 2.33
CA GLY A 48 -8.89 -8.63 1.12
C GLY A 48 -9.69 -7.87 0.08
N ALA A 49 -9.71 -6.54 0.14
CA ALA A 49 -10.37 -5.72 -0.88
C ALA A 49 -9.87 -6.04 -2.28
N ASN A 50 -8.57 -6.30 -2.41
CA ASN A 50 -7.94 -6.73 -3.65
C ASN A 50 -7.06 -7.94 -3.35
N SER A 51 -6.80 -8.78 -4.37
CA SER A 51 -5.90 -9.91 -4.17
C SER A 51 -4.46 -9.44 -3.96
N TYR A 52 -3.66 -10.28 -3.32
CA TYR A 52 -2.24 -10.02 -3.06
C TYR A 52 -1.49 -9.69 -4.36
N MET A 53 -1.61 -10.54 -5.36
CA MET A 53 -0.90 -10.34 -6.63
C MET A 53 -1.39 -9.11 -7.39
N TRP A 54 -2.69 -8.86 -7.36
CA TRP A 54 -3.24 -7.67 -8.01
C TRP A 54 -2.70 -6.39 -7.38
N ALA A 55 -2.63 -6.36 -6.07
CA ALA A 55 -2.13 -5.17 -5.36
C ALA A 55 -0.66 -4.92 -5.69
N ILE A 56 0.17 -5.97 -5.68
CA ILE A 56 1.59 -5.84 -6.05
C ILE A 56 1.74 -5.37 -7.49
N ASP A 57 1.06 -6.02 -8.42
CA ASP A 57 1.16 -5.69 -9.84
C ASP A 57 0.70 -4.26 -10.12
N THR A 58 -0.35 -3.83 -9.43
CA THR A 58 -0.89 -2.48 -9.59
C THR A 58 0.13 -1.44 -9.11
N ILE A 59 0.74 -1.65 -7.96
CA ILE A 59 1.75 -0.73 -7.44
C ILE A 59 2.95 -0.66 -8.37
N CYS A 60 3.43 -1.78 -8.85
CA CYS A 60 4.57 -1.81 -9.77
C CYS A 60 4.22 -1.18 -11.12
N SER A 61 2.96 -1.26 -11.55
CA SER A 61 2.50 -0.61 -12.77
C SER A 61 2.39 0.91 -12.61
N TRP A 62 1.82 1.36 -11.48
CA TRP A 62 1.64 2.79 -11.23
C TRP A 62 2.94 3.51 -10.85
N PHE A 63 3.88 2.80 -10.25
CA PHE A 63 5.14 3.36 -9.77
C PHE A 63 6.31 2.57 -10.34
N PRO A 64 6.83 2.96 -11.52
CA PRO A 64 7.91 2.22 -12.17
C PRO A 64 9.18 2.06 -11.34
N ASP A 65 9.38 2.93 -10.35
CA ASP A 65 10.53 2.84 -9.44
C ASP A 65 10.40 1.68 -8.45
N CYS A 66 9.22 1.08 -8.34
CA CYS A 66 9.00 -0.04 -7.44
C CYS A 66 9.62 -1.32 -8.01
N ASN A 67 10.49 -1.95 -7.22
CA ASN A 67 11.05 -3.25 -7.59
C ASN A 67 10.16 -4.34 -7.01
N LYS A 68 9.55 -5.14 -7.88
CA LYS A 68 8.61 -6.18 -7.49
C LYS A 68 9.23 -7.22 -6.56
N GLU A 69 10.44 -7.67 -6.87
CA GLU A 69 11.12 -8.67 -6.05
C GLU A 69 11.43 -8.16 -4.65
N GLU A 70 11.87 -6.92 -4.54
CA GLU A 70 12.16 -6.30 -3.26
C GLU A 70 10.87 -6.11 -2.45
N LEU A 71 9.80 -5.69 -3.10
CA LEU A 71 8.50 -5.53 -2.45
C LEU A 71 7.99 -6.87 -1.93
N GLU A 72 8.06 -7.93 -2.72
CA GLU A 72 7.65 -9.27 -2.31
C GLU A 72 8.48 -9.76 -1.12
N LYS A 73 9.79 -9.54 -1.13
CA LYS A 73 10.66 -9.92 -0.02
C LYS A 73 10.30 -9.18 1.26
N GLU A 74 10.03 -7.89 1.15
CA GLU A 74 9.64 -7.10 2.31
C GLU A 74 8.33 -7.61 2.89
N LEU A 75 7.35 -7.87 2.04
CA LEU A 75 6.04 -8.35 2.49
C LEU A 75 6.13 -9.74 3.12
N ASP A 76 6.99 -10.60 2.61
CA ASP A 76 7.21 -11.94 3.17
C ASP A 76 7.74 -11.89 4.61
N MET A 77 8.42 -10.82 5.00
CA MET A 77 8.91 -10.66 6.37
C MET A 77 7.78 -10.38 7.37
N TYR A 78 6.61 -9.98 6.90
CA TYR A 78 5.49 -9.58 7.76
C TYR A 78 4.25 -10.48 7.61
N ILE A 79 4.36 -11.49 6.77
CA ILE A 79 3.29 -12.47 6.55
C ILE A 79 3.75 -13.91 6.97
#